data_92f9f7fe0d7aefd7250db71f44ecd6e2
#
_entry.id   92f9f7fe0d7aefd7250db71f44ecd6e2
#
_cell.length_a   1.000
_cell.length_b   1.000
_cell.length_c   1.000
_cell.angle_alpha   90.00
_cell.angle_beta   90.00
_cell.angle_gamma   90.00
#
_symmetry.space_group_name_H-M   'P 1'
#
loop_
_entity.id
_entity.type
_entity.pdbx_description
1 polymer ?
#
loop_
_entity_poly.entity_id
_entity_poly.type
_entity_poly.pdbx_seq_one_letter_code
_entity_poly.pdbx_strand_id
1 'polypeptide(L)'
;GLRLADLTSQQIWAKLGCEHDALYQVDSVGTESGGGGLSTTLRDLARFGEAMRCDGSFNGQQVLPAAVVDDIRRGASRDQFATAGYATLPGWSYRNMWWVTHDAHHCFTARGIHGQLIWIDPLAEMVIARYASHPMAANVYLDPTSLPAYRALAEHLLRG
;
A
#
# COMPACT_ATOMS: atom_id res chain seq x y z
N GLY A 1 8.38 -23.21 -12.99
CA GLY A 1 8.46 -21.81 -12.57
C GLY A 1 8.60 -21.72 -11.06
N LEU A 2 9.01 -20.57 -10.55
CA LEU A 2 9.04 -20.32 -9.08
C LEU A 2 7.60 -20.14 -8.56
N ARG A 3 7.36 -20.58 -7.35
CA ARG A 3 6.13 -20.26 -6.62
C ARG A 3 6.12 -18.78 -6.23
N LEU A 4 4.94 -18.17 -6.10
CA LEU A 4 4.81 -16.77 -5.69
C LEU A 4 5.42 -16.56 -4.30
N ALA A 5 5.21 -17.48 -3.37
CA ALA A 5 5.79 -17.43 -2.03
C ALA A 5 7.33 -17.41 -2.06
N ASP A 6 7.96 -18.26 -2.87
CA ASP A 6 9.41 -18.32 -3.02
C ASP A 6 9.96 -17.02 -3.60
N LEU A 7 9.28 -16.49 -4.63
CA LEU A 7 9.65 -15.20 -5.25
C LEU A 7 9.54 -14.05 -4.26
N THR A 8 8.43 -13.97 -3.52
CA THR A 8 8.22 -12.93 -2.50
C THR A 8 9.27 -13.03 -1.39
N SER A 9 9.55 -14.25 -0.92
CA SER A 9 10.55 -14.49 0.12
C SER A 9 11.93 -14.00 -0.33
N GLN A 10 12.39 -14.41 -1.52
CA GLN A 10 13.74 -14.10 -1.99
C GLN A 10 13.93 -12.65 -2.44
N GLN A 11 12.93 -12.07 -3.12
CA GLN A 11 13.07 -10.76 -3.76
C GLN A 11 12.62 -9.60 -2.89
N ILE A 12 11.75 -9.84 -1.90
CA ILE A 12 11.17 -8.78 -1.07
C ILE A 12 11.45 -9.06 0.41
N TRP A 13 10.96 -10.17 0.96
CA TRP A 13 10.91 -10.41 2.40
C TRP A 13 12.29 -10.46 3.04
N ALA A 14 13.20 -11.21 2.44
CA ALA A 14 14.59 -11.31 2.92
C ALA A 14 15.33 -9.98 2.85
N LYS A 15 15.09 -9.18 1.81
CA LYS A 15 15.73 -7.87 1.65
C LYS A 15 15.20 -6.81 2.61
N LEU A 16 13.91 -6.91 2.99
CA LEU A 16 13.30 -6.03 4.00
C LEU A 16 13.76 -6.34 5.42
N GLY A 17 14.39 -7.49 5.66
CA GLY A 17 14.73 -7.94 7.00
C GLY A 17 13.50 -8.11 7.88
N CYS A 18 12.44 -8.71 7.32
CA CYS A 18 11.20 -8.97 8.04
C CYS A 18 11.44 -9.88 9.24
N GLU A 19 10.73 -9.63 10.33
CA GLU A 19 10.92 -10.33 11.61
C GLU A 19 10.18 -11.67 11.64
N HIS A 20 9.12 -11.81 10.84
CA HIS A 20 8.24 -12.97 10.84
C HIS A 20 7.94 -13.45 9.42
N ASP A 21 7.58 -14.71 9.33
CA ASP A 21 7.09 -15.28 8.08
C ASP A 21 5.76 -14.63 7.68
N ALA A 22 5.57 -14.47 6.37
CA ALA A 22 4.29 -14.12 5.78
C ALA A 22 3.62 -15.38 5.22
N LEU A 23 2.30 -15.44 5.28
CA LEU A 23 1.50 -16.58 4.86
C LEU A 23 0.59 -16.19 3.70
N TYR A 24 0.66 -16.91 2.58
CA TYR A 24 -0.28 -16.78 1.49
C TYR A 24 -1.53 -17.64 1.71
N GLN A 25 -2.68 -17.07 1.41
CA GLN A 25 -3.87 -17.85 1.18
C GLN A 25 -3.70 -18.62 -0.14
N VAL A 26 -4.01 -19.91 -0.11
CA VAL A 26 -3.94 -20.79 -1.27
C VAL A 26 -5.32 -21.34 -1.63
N ASP A 27 -5.50 -21.72 -2.88
CA ASP A 27 -6.67 -22.47 -3.35
C ASP A 27 -6.59 -23.96 -2.99
N SER A 28 -7.59 -24.74 -3.42
CA SER A 28 -7.68 -26.18 -3.12
C SER A 28 -6.57 -27.03 -3.73
N VAL A 29 -5.79 -26.51 -4.67
CA VAL A 29 -4.66 -27.17 -5.31
C VAL A 29 -3.30 -26.57 -4.89
N GLY A 30 -3.31 -25.63 -3.94
CA GLY A 30 -2.10 -25.04 -3.36
C GLY A 30 -1.52 -23.87 -4.13
N THR A 31 -2.31 -23.23 -5.02
CA THR A 31 -1.87 -22.03 -5.75
C THR A 31 -2.08 -20.79 -4.89
N GLU A 32 -1.03 -19.97 -4.75
CA GLU A 32 -1.07 -18.74 -3.97
C GLU A 32 -1.93 -17.65 -4.65
N SER A 33 -2.72 -16.93 -3.86
CA SER A 33 -3.49 -15.78 -4.32
C SER A 33 -2.58 -14.57 -4.54
N GLY A 34 -2.39 -14.16 -5.79
CA GLY A 34 -1.58 -12.99 -6.14
C GLY A 34 -2.28 -11.63 -6.00
N GLY A 35 -3.61 -11.63 -5.86
CA GLY A 35 -4.42 -10.41 -5.77
C GLY A 35 -4.79 -10.00 -4.35
N GLY A 36 -4.44 -10.81 -3.35
CA GLY A 36 -4.76 -10.60 -1.93
C GLY A 36 -4.42 -11.84 -1.12
N GLY A 37 -4.80 -11.85 0.18
CA GLY A 37 -4.60 -13.04 1.02
C GLY A 37 -3.18 -13.25 1.55
N LEU A 38 -2.29 -12.26 1.41
CA LEU A 38 -1.01 -12.27 2.13
C LEU A 38 -1.25 -11.78 3.56
N SER A 39 -1.00 -12.66 4.53
CA SER A 39 -1.05 -12.34 5.97
C SER A 39 0.38 -12.11 6.48
N THR A 40 0.59 -10.97 7.14
CA THR A 40 1.91 -10.59 7.67
C THR A 40 1.73 -9.88 9.01
N THR A 41 2.81 -9.58 9.72
CA THR A 41 2.75 -8.73 10.90
C THR A 41 2.58 -7.26 10.50
N LEU A 42 2.01 -6.46 11.38
CA LEU A 42 1.83 -5.02 11.12
C LEU A 42 3.17 -4.32 10.93
N ARG A 43 4.20 -4.71 11.68
CA ARG A 43 5.54 -4.13 11.59
C ARG A 43 6.23 -4.47 10.26
N ASP A 44 6.09 -5.69 9.79
CA ASP A 44 6.66 -6.09 8.50
C ASP A 44 5.92 -5.45 7.32
N LEU A 45 4.60 -5.24 7.45
CA LEU A 45 3.83 -4.46 6.49
C LEU A 45 4.30 -2.99 6.45
N ALA A 46 4.62 -2.40 7.61
CA ALA A 46 5.16 -1.05 7.70
C ALA A 46 6.55 -0.93 7.06
N ARG A 47 7.43 -1.94 7.20
CA ARG A 47 8.74 -1.99 6.49
C ARG A 47 8.55 -1.95 4.97
N PHE A 48 7.60 -2.71 4.45
CA PHE A 48 7.27 -2.66 3.03
C PHE A 48 6.77 -1.27 2.62
N GLY A 49 5.89 -0.66 3.41
CA GLY A 49 5.44 0.70 3.20
C GLY A 49 6.58 1.71 3.18
N GLU A 50 7.54 1.58 4.11
CA GLU A 50 8.72 2.44 4.16
C GLU A 50 9.64 2.26 2.95
N ALA A 51 9.85 1.02 2.49
CA ALA A 51 10.55 0.78 1.24
C ALA A 51 9.89 1.50 0.06
N MET A 52 8.55 1.44 -0.03
CA MET A 52 7.80 2.16 -1.06
C MET A 52 7.93 3.69 -0.94
N ARG A 53 7.98 4.23 0.28
CA ARG A 53 8.22 5.67 0.54
C ARG A 53 9.61 6.10 0.06
N CYS A 54 10.61 5.26 0.29
CA CYS A 54 12.03 5.49 -0.02
C CYS A 54 12.44 4.92 -1.40
N ASP A 55 11.61 5.09 -2.43
CA ASP A 55 11.90 4.71 -3.82
C ASP A 55 12.32 3.25 -4.00
N GLY A 56 11.72 2.37 -3.21
CA GLY A 56 12.00 0.94 -3.21
C GLY A 56 13.21 0.52 -2.38
N SER A 57 13.83 1.44 -1.64
CA SER A 57 15.00 1.17 -0.79
C SER A 57 14.60 0.99 0.67
N PHE A 58 15.25 0.07 1.38
CA PHE A 58 15.11 -0.11 2.83
C PHE A 58 16.44 -0.57 3.44
N ASN A 59 16.84 0.03 4.56
CA ASN A 59 18.11 -0.27 5.26
C ASN A 59 19.34 -0.34 4.34
N GLY A 60 19.42 0.59 3.38
CA GLY A 60 20.54 0.66 2.43
C GLY A 60 20.51 -0.38 1.30
N GLN A 61 19.44 -1.17 1.20
CA GLN A 61 19.25 -2.15 0.13
C GLN A 61 18.13 -1.71 -0.82
N GLN A 62 18.34 -1.88 -2.13
CA GLN A 62 17.29 -1.74 -3.12
C GLN A 62 16.44 -3.00 -3.13
N VAL A 63 15.25 -2.94 -2.56
CA VAL A 63 14.26 -4.04 -2.47
C VAL A 63 13.47 -4.14 -3.76
N LEU A 64 12.99 -2.99 -4.25
CA LEU A 64 12.22 -2.85 -5.49
C LEU A 64 12.94 -1.84 -6.40
N PRO A 65 12.91 -2.02 -7.72
CA PRO A 65 13.47 -1.00 -8.62
C PRO A 65 12.76 0.35 -8.43
N ALA A 66 13.50 1.44 -8.30
CA ALA A 66 12.94 2.80 -8.15
C ALA A 66 11.95 3.13 -9.27
N ALA A 67 12.25 2.72 -10.50
CA ALA A 67 11.37 2.93 -11.65
C ALA A 67 9.96 2.31 -11.48
N VAL A 68 9.83 1.24 -10.69
CA VAL A 68 8.52 0.63 -10.38
C VAL A 68 7.73 1.54 -9.44
N VAL A 69 8.38 2.10 -8.43
CA VAL A 69 7.76 3.04 -7.49
C VAL A 69 7.37 4.33 -8.19
N ASP A 70 8.23 4.86 -9.04
CA ASP A 70 7.95 6.04 -9.88
C ASP A 70 6.76 5.81 -10.80
N ASP A 71 6.68 4.63 -11.42
CA ASP A 71 5.56 4.27 -12.28
C ASP A 71 4.23 4.22 -11.50
N ILE A 72 4.25 3.69 -10.28
CA ILE A 72 3.09 3.71 -9.38
C ILE A 72 2.69 5.14 -9.04
N ARG A 73 3.62 5.98 -8.56
CA ARG A 73 3.37 7.37 -8.16
C ARG A 73 2.85 8.24 -9.29
N ARG A 74 3.27 7.97 -10.52
CA ARG A 74 2.74 8.66 -11.71
C ARG A 74 1.24 8.47 -11.85
N GLY A 75 0.71 7.33 -11.37
CA GLY A 75 -0.70 7.00 -11.48
C GLY A 75 -1.14 6.76 -12.93
N ALA A 76 -2.43 6.90 -13.17
CA ALA A 76 -3.07 6.70 -14.47
C ALA A 76 -4.07 7.82 -14.75
N SER A 77 -4.94 7.64 -15.75
CA SER A 77 -5.96 8.63 -16.10
C SER A 77 -6.95 8.86 -14.96
N ARG A 78 -7.00 10.09 -14.46
CA ARG A 78 -7.96 10.54 -13.44
C ARG A 78 -9.40 10.55 -13.97
N ASP A 79 -9.58 10.87 -15.26
CA ASP A 79 -10.90 10.90 -15.92
C ASP A 79 -11.46 9.48 -16.03
N GLN A 80 -10.63 8.50 -16.41
CA GLN A 80 -11.03 7.09 -16.41
C GLN A 80 -11.37 6.61 -15.01
N PHE A 81 -10.58 6.97 -14.01
CA PHE A 81 -10.84 6.59 -12.60
C PHE A 81 -12.16 7.20 -12.09
N ALA A 82 -12.50 8.43 -12.47
CA ALA A 82 -13.75 9.08 -12.09
C ALA A 82 -15.00 8.28 -12.51
N THR A 83 -14.91 7.49 -13.60
CA THR A 83 -16.01 6.64 -14.07
C THR A 83 -16.17 5.34 -13.26
N ALA A 84 -15.20 4.99 -12.41
CA ALA A 84 -15.21 3.75 -11.63
C ALA A 84 -16.11 3.80 -10.37
N GLY A 85 -16.76 4.94 -10.09
CA GLY A 85 -17.76 5.05 -9.02
C GLY A 85 -17.20 5.22 -7.60
N TYR A 86 -15.92 5.56 -7.43
CA TYR A 86 -15.31 5.86 -6.13
C TYR A 86 -15.61 7.29 -5.68
N ALA A 87 -16.84 7.55 -5.25
CA ALA A 87 -17.31 8.90 -4.91
C ALA A 87 -16.52 9.60 -3.79
N THR A 88 -15.87 8.84 -2.91
CA THR A 88 -15.05 9.37 -1.81
C THR A 88 -13.61 9.70 -2.23
N LEU A 89 -13.21 9.39 -3.46
CA LEU A 89 -11.85 9.55 -3.96
C LEU A 89 -11.80 10.48 -5.21
N PRO A 90 -12.34 11.70 -5.14
CA PRO A 90 -12.37 12.59 -6.30
C PRO A 90 -10.95 13.00 -6.71
N GLY A 91 -10.66 12.92 -8.00
CA GLY A 91 -9.38 13.31 -8.56
C GLY A 91 -8.23 12.32 -8.40
N TRP A 92 -8.49 11.15 -7.83
CA TRP A 92 -7.51 10.07 -7.70
C TRP A 92 -7.33 9.32 -9.03
N SER A 93 -6.34 8.42 -9.06
CA SER A 93 -6.18 7.43 -10.11
C SER A 93 -5.77 6.08 -9.51
N TYR A 94 -5.73 5.04 -10.35
CA TYR A 94 -5.35 3.69 -9.95
C TYR A 94 -4.33 3.11 -10.92
N ARG A 95 -3.19 2.64 -10.41
CA ARG A 95 -2.13 2.04 -11.21
C ARG A 95 -1.41 0.94 -10.45
N ASN A 96 -1.18 -0.19 -11.08
CA ASN A 96 -0.40 -1.30 -10.53
C ASN A 96 -0.83 -1.69 -9.11
N MET A 97 -2.13 -1.82 -8.87
CA MET A 97 -2.76 -2.16 -7.57
C MET A 97 -2.70 -1.04 -6.51
N TRP A 98 -2.26 0.17 -6.87
CA TRP A 98 -2.19 1.32 -5.97
C TRP A 98 -3.15 2.43 -6.36
N TRP A 99 -3.75 3.06 -5.36
CA TRP A 99 -4.52 4.30 -5.48
C TRP A 99 -3.59 5.49 -5.28
N VAL A 100 -3.63 6.47 -6.18
CA VAL A 100 -2.78 7.66 -6.18
C VAL A 100 -3.63 8.89 -6.02
N THR A 101 -3.33 9.72 -5.03
CA THR A 101 -4.17 10.86 -4.64
C THR A 101 -4.05 12.06 -5.59
N HIS A 102 -2.88 12.25 -6.20
CA HIS A 102 -2.49 13.45 -6.96
C HIS A 102 -2.58 14.76 -6.17
N ASP A 103 -2.51 14.69 -4.85
CA ASP A 103 -2.43 15.86 -3.98
C ASP A 103 -1.00 16.43 -3.88
N ALA A 104 -0.84 17.54 -3.17
CA ALA A 104 0.46 18.18 -2.98
C ALA A 104 1.47 17.35 -2.17
N HIS A 105 1.00 16.37 -1.40
CA HIS A 105 1.84 15.44 -0.66
C HIS A 105 2.31 14.25 -1.49
N HIS A 106 1.76 14.08 -2.72
CA HIS A 106 2.02 12.93 -3.59
C HIS A 106 1.70 11.58 -2.93
N CYS A 107 0.64 11.55 -2.13
CA CYS A 107 0.24 10.36 -1.40
C CYS A 107 -0.20 9.23 -2.34
N PHE A 108 0.09 8.01 -1.95
CA PHE A 108 -0.42 6.81 -2.60
C PHE A 108 -0.68 5.71 -1.56
N THR A 109 -1.57 4.78 -1.89
CA THR A 109 -2.06 3.82 -0.89
C THR A 109 -2.43 2.48 -1.51
N ALA A 110 -2.10 1.38 -0.83
CA ALA A 110 -2.68 0.08 -1.09
C ALA A 110 -3.89 -0.11 -0.15
N ARG A 111 -5.02 -0.55 -0.69
CA ARG A 111 -6.28 -0.63 0.06
C ARG A 111 -6.87 -2.02 -0.07
N GLY A 112 -7.02 -2.69 1.06
CA GLY A 112 -7.70 -3.97 1.17
C GLY A 112 -9.12 -3.82 1.70
N ILE A 113 -9.88 -4.90 1.67
CA ILE A 113 -11.23 -4.97 2.25
C ILE A 113 -11.18 -4.85 3.77
N HIS A 114 -12.33 -4.54 4.38
CA HIS A 114 -12.51 -4.43 5.83
C HIS A 114 -11.56 -3.44 6.51
N GLY A 115 -10.98 -2.49 5.76
CA GLY A 115 -10.13 -1.44 6.30
C GLY A 115 -8.64 -1.76 6.35
N GLN A 116 -8.16 -2.81 5.69
CA GLN A 116 -6.73 -3.04 5.52
C GLN A 116 -6.12 -1.92 4.68
N LEU A 117 -4.92 -1.43 5.06
CA LEU A 117 -4.35 -0.28 4.36
C LEU A 117 -2.84 -0.16 4.59
N ILE A 118 -2.16 0.28 3.54
CA ILE A 118 -0.87 0.97 3.62
C ILE A 118 -1.08 2.35 3.02
N TRP A 119 -0.87 3.40 3.81
CA TRP A 119 -0.87 4.79 3.35
C TRP A 119 0.55 5.32 3.35
N ILE A 120 0.96 5.96 2.28
CA ILE A 120 2.29 6.53 2.11
C ILE A 120 2.16 8.01 1.79
N ASP A 121 2.77 8.85 2.60
CA ASP A 121 2.87 10.29 2.41
C ASP A 121 4.35 10.66 2.30
N PRO A 122 4.87 10.85 1.08
CA PRO A 122 6.28 11.17 0.88
C PRO A 122 6.69 12.52 1.46
N LEU A 123 5.80 13.53 1.42
CA LEU A 123 6.12 14.87 1.91
C LEU A 123 6.24 14.91 3.44
N ALA A 124 5.33 14.25 4.14
CA ALA A 124 5.36 14.17 5.60
C ALA A 124 6.29 13.06 6.13
N GLU A 125 7.03 12.38 5.25
CA GLU A 125 7.88 11.22 5.59
C GLU A 125 7.13 10.17 6.43
N MET A 126 5.85 9.92 6.09
CA MET A 126 4.94 9.13 6.89
C MET A 126 4.47 7.86 6.17
N VAL A 127 4.46 6.77 6.91
CA VAL A 127 3.79 5.51 6.53
C VAL A 127 2.79 5.12 7.58
N ILE A 128 1.56 4.80 7.17
CA ILE A 128 0.55 4.21 8.05
C ILE A 128 0.26 2.79 7.53
N ALA A 129 0.58 1.79 8.33
CA ALA A 129 0.13 0.42 8.14
C ALA A 129 -1.06 0.15 9.07
N ARG A 130 -2.17 -0.35 8.53
CA ARG A 130 -3.37 -0.61 9.31
C ARG A 130 -3.94 -1.98 8.98
N TYR A 131 -4.19 -2.77 10.04
CA TYR A 131 -5.09 -3.89 10.03
C TYR A 131 -6.39 -3.52 10.75
N ALA A 132 -7.51 -3.95 10.21
CA ALA A 132 -8.81 -3.70 10.77
C ALA A 132 -9.78 -4.84 10.42
N SER A 133 -10.90 -4.91 11.14
CA SER A 133 -11.96 -5.91 10.94
C SER A 133 -13.31 -5.20 10.89
N HIS A 134 -13.45 -4.18 10.05
CA HIS A 134 -14.71 -3.48 9.88
C HIS A 134 -15.77 -4.40 9.29
N PRO A 135 -17.03 -4.32 9.72
CA PRO A 135 -18.08 -5.23 9.28
C PRO A 135 -18.37 -5.10 7.76
N MET A 136 -18.16 -3.90 7.19
CA MET A 136 -18.35 -3.65 5.76
C MET A 136 -17.00 -3.77 5.03
N ALA A 137 -17.00 -4.55 3.95
CA ALA A 137 -15.78 -4.74 3.14
C ALA A 137 -15.34 -3.46 2.42
N ALA A 138 -16.30 -2.65 1.95
CA ALA A 138 -16.02 -1.45 1.16
C ALA A 138 -15.49 -0.30 2.02
N ASN A 139 -14.37 0.30 1.61
CA ASN A 139 -13.73 1.40 2.34
C ASN A 139 -14.48 2.75 2.23
N VAL A 140 -15.43 2.88 1.31
CA VAL A 140 -16.23 4.11 1.15
C VAL A 140 -16.86 4.59 2.46
N TYR A 141 -17.19 3.69 3.37
CA TYR A 141 -17.77 4.01 4.68
C TYR A 141 -16.71 4.52 5.69
N LEU A 142 -15.43 4.28 5.42
CA LEU A 142 -14.31 4.65 6.28
C LEU A 142 -13.61 5.93 5.79
N ASP A 143 -13.67 6.20 4.50
CA ASP A 143 -12.96 7.31 3.86
C ASP A 143 -13.29 8.67 4.49
N PRO A 144 -14.55 9.01 4.81
CA PRO A 144 -14.88 10.31 5.40
C PRO A 144 -14.23 10.57 6.77
N THR A 145 -13.83 9.50 7.47
CA THR A 145 -13.14 9.61 8.76
C THR A 145 -11.63 9.39 8.63
N SER A 146 -11.23 8.36 7.88
CA SER A 146 -9.83 7.95 7.81
C SER A 146 -8.96 8.93 7.01
N LEU A 147 -9.43 9.40 5.85
CA LEU A 147 -8.63 10.28 5.00
C LEU A 147 -8.33 11.64 5.65
N PRO A 148 -9.29 12.33 6.29
CA PRO A 148 -8.99 13.54 7.06
C PRO A 148 -8.04 13.29 8.23
N ALA A 149 -8.15 12.16 8.92
CA ALA A 149 -7.26 11.82 10.03
C ALA A 149 -5.80 11.63 9.57
N TYR A 150 -5.59 10.99 8.41
CA TYR A 150 -4.24 10.84 7.85
C TYR A 150 -3.63 12.18 7.46
N ARG A 151 -4.43 13.08 6.87
CA ARG A 151 -3.99 14.45 6.56
C ARG A 151 -3.63 15.24 7.81
N ALA A 152 -4.48 15.19 8.83
CA ALA A 152 -4.22 15.89 10.10
C ALA A 152 -2.93 15.40 10.77
N LEU A 153 -2.66 14.08 10.70
CA LEU A 153 -1.40 13.52 11.19
C LEU A 153 -0.19 14.00 10.39
N ALA A 154 -0.29 14.00 9.06
CA ALA A 154 0.77 14.50 8.18
C ALA A 154 1.06 15.99 8.45
N GLU A 155 0.02 16.83 8.55
CA GLU A 155 0.15 18.25 8.88
C GLU A 155 0.78 18.46 10.27
N HIS A 156 0.48 17.59 11.24
CA HIS A 156 1.12 17.65 12.56
C HIS A 156 2.62 17.36 12.46
N LEU A 157 3.01 16.31 11.72
CA LEU A 157 4.41 15.94 11.50
C LEU A 157 5.22 17.04 10.78
N LEU A 158 4.59 17.75 9.85
CA LEU A 158 5.24 18.84 9.11
C LEU A 158 5.45 20.11 9.93
N ARG A 159 4.77 20.27 11.07
CA ARG A 159 4.91 21.43 11.97
C ARG A 159 5.92 21.22 13.11
N GLY A 160 6.28 19.97 13.40
CA GLY A 160 7.16 19.59 14.49
C GLY A 160 8.58 19.58 14.12
#